data_3e8f5bf4935fb37f7830eb98faff80a4
#
_entry.id   3e8f5bf4935fb37f7830eb98faff80a4
#
_cell.length_a   1.000
_cell.length_b   1.000
_cell.length_c   1.000
_cell.angle_alpha   90.00
_cell.angle_beta   90.00
_cell.angle_gamma   90.00
#
_symmetry.space_group_name_H-M   'P 1'
#
loop_
_entity.id
_entity.type
_entity.pdbx_description
1 polymer ?
#
loop_
_entity_poly.entity_id
_entity_poly.type
_entity_poly.pdbx_seq_one_letter_code
_entity_poly.pdbx_strand_id
1 'polypeptide(L)'
;MDKILLVNVFGEDKPGVTNAVAESLTSFGIAVLDIGQSVIHDQLNLGILVCVPAGKLFSDIQNALTKTLNEISMQVRCIPVSRNSYDNWVANQGKSRHIITLLARRIEARDLAAVTDVTLKYGLNIDKIIRLSGRVNFSKRNDL
;
A
#
# COMPACT_ATOMS: atom_id res chain seq x y z
N MET A 1 20.62 17.07 1.49
CA MET A 1 19.39 17.11 0.71
C MET A 1 18.50 15.99 1.17
N ASP A 2 17.27 16.30 1.52
CA ASP A 2 16.31 15.32 1.99
C ASP A 2 16.03 14.26 0.91
N LYS A 3 15.85 13.04 1.33
CA LYS A 3 15.60 11.88 0.47
C LYS A 3 14.21 11.31 0.73
N ILE A 4 13.66 10.62 -0.24
CA ILE A 4 12.35 10.01 -0.15
C ILE A 4 12.49 8.49 -0.12
N LEU A 5 11.78 7.86 0.81
CA LEU A 5 11.79 6.42 1.00
C LEU A 5 10.36 5.90 1.08
N LEU A 6 10.07 4.86 0.32
CA LEU A 6 8.84 4.10 0.47
C LEU A 6 9.10 2.93 1.41
N VAL A 7 8.38 2.90 2.51
CA VAL A 7 8.42 1.79 3.47
C VAL A 7 7.17 0.95 3.28
N ASN A 8 7.37 -0.32 2.96
CA ASN A 8 6.28 -1.27 2.75
C ASN A 8 6.37 -2.37 3.82
N VAL A 9 5.32 -2.50 4.62
CA VAL A 9 5.23 -3.46 5.72
C VAL A 9 4.10 -4.44 5.43
N PHE A 10 4.36 -5.72 5.60
CA PHE A 10 3.38 -6.76 5.30
C PHE A 10 3.53 -7.97 6.21
N GLY A 11 2.41 -8.63 6.45
CA GLY A 11 2.33 -9.81 7.29
C GLY A 11 0.94 -9.99 7.87
N GLU A 12 0.83 -10.89 8.84
CA GLU A 12 -0.43 -11.14 9.52
C GLU A 12 -0.87 -9.92 10.32
N ASP A 13 -2.14 -9.52 10.12
CA ASP A 13 -2.71 -8.36 10.81
C ASP A 13 -2.80 -8.61 12.32
N LYS A 14 -2.33 -7.63 13.07
CA LYS A 14 -2.40 -7.62 14.52
C LYS A 14 -2.41 -6.18 15.05
N PRO A 15 -2.95 -5.95 16.25
CA PRO A 15 -2.90 -4.62 16.87
C PRO A 15 -1.47 -4.13 17.04
N GLY A 16 -1.25 -2.85 16.80
CA GLY A 16 0.00 -2.17 17.12
C GLY A 16 1.05 -2.14 16.02
N VAL A 17 0.80 -2.74 14.83
CA VAL A 17 1.79 -2.72 13.73
C VAL A 17 2.10 -1.29 13.28
N THR A 18 1.08 -0.51 12.97
CA THR A 18 1.26 0.87 12.51
C THR A 18 1.93 1.73 13.58
N ASN A 19 1.58 1.53 14.85
CA ASN A 19 2.21 2.24 15.96
C ASN A 19 3.70 1.88 16.08
N ALA A 20 4.06 0.62 15.94
CA ALA A 20 5.45 0.17 15.99
C ALA A 20 6.29 0.81 14.88
N VAL A 21 5.74 0.89 13.68
CA VAL A 21 6.39 1.55 12.54
C VAL A 21 6.57 3.05 12.82
N ALA A 22 5.51 3.72 13.24
CA ALA A 22 5.53 5.16 13.52
C ALA A 22 6.54 5.50 14.62
N GLU A 23 6.59 4.75 15.70
CA GLU A 23 7.54 4.95 16.78
C GLU A 23 8.99 4.75 16.31
N SER A 24 9.25 3.73 15.51
CA SER A 24 10.58 3.50 14.92
C SER A 24 11.04 4.65 14.03
N LEU A 25 10.13 5.25 13.29
CA LEU A 25 10.45 6.38 12.40
C LEU A 25 10.63 7.70 13.15
N THR A 26 10.00 7.86 14.30
CA THR A 26 10.05 9.10 15.10
C THR A 26 11.48 9.46 15.49
N SER A 27 12.31 8.48 15.85
CA SER A 27 13.69 8.72 16.28
C SER A 27 14.59 9.30 15.19
N PHE A 28 14.20 9.20 13.92
CA PHE A 28 14.97 9.71 12.78
C PHE A 28 14.50 11.09 12.31
N GLY A 29 13.50 11.69 12.93
CA GLY A 29 12.96 12.99 12.53
C GLY A 29 12.26 12.97 11.18
N ILE A 30 11.63 11.85 10.86
CA ILE A 30 11.03 11.60 9.54
C ILE A 30 9.65 12.25 9.43
N ALA A 31 9.40 12.90 8.28
CA ALA A 31 8.08 13.39 7.91
C ALA A 31 7.37 12.38 7.02
N VAL A 32 6.07 12.17 7.26
CA VAL A 32 5.23 11.31 6.44
C VAL A 32 4.64 12.12 5.29
N LEU A 33 4.87 11.67 4.07
CA LEU A 33 4.35 12.30 2.86
C LEU A 33 3.04 11.69 2.41
N ASP A 34 2.90 10.37 2.59
CA ASP A 34 1.67 9.65 2.27
C ASP A 34 1.63 8.34 3.06
N ILE A 35 0.44 7.81 3.28
CA ILE A 35 0.23 6.54 3.98
C ILE A 35 -1.02 5.84 3.47
N GLY A 36 -0.92 4.54 3.28
CA GLY A 36 -2.05 3.70 2.92
C GLY A 36 -1.94 2.33 3.57
N GLN A 37 -3.05 1.81 4.04
CA GLN A 37 -3.13 0.50 4.66
C GLN A 37 -4.31 -0.28 4.11
N SER A 38 -4.11 -1.56 3.85
CA SER A 38 -5.19 -2.48 3.46
C SER A 38 -5.03 -3.82 4.16
N VAL A 39 -6.15 -4.46 4.42
CA VAL A 39 -6.20 -5.81 5.01
C VAL A 39 -7.12 -6.66 4.15
N ILE A 40 -6.61 -7.80 3.68
CA ILE A 40 -7.40 -8.81 2.99
C ILE A 40 -7.27 -10.10 3.79
N HIS A 41 -8.40 -10.64 4.24
CA HIS A 41 -8.44 -11.72 5.20
C HIS A 41 -7.65 -11.33 6.46
N ASP A 42 -6.56 -11.95 6.76
CA ASP A 42 -5.66 -11.65 7.88
C ASP A 42 -4.33 -11.04 7.45
N GLN A 43 -4.20 -10.65 6.18
CA GLN A 43 -2.94 -10.12 5.65
C GLN A 43 -2.99 -8.60 5.54
N LEU A 44 -2.11 -7.95 6.29
CA LEU A 44 -1.92 -6.50 6.30
C LEU A 44 -0.89 -6.10 5.25
N ASN A 45 -1.19 -5.05 4.51
CA ASN A 45 -0.23 -4.31 3.71
C ASN A 45 -0.28 -2.84 4.11
N LEU A 46 0.84 -2.31 4.56
CA LEU A 46 1.01 -0.91 4.97
C LEU A 46 2.10 -0.28 4.11
N GLY A 47 1.75 0.78 3.39
CA GLY A 47 2.70 1.59 2.65
C GLY A 47 2.83 2.97 3.27
N ILE A 48 4.04 3.41 3.56
CA ILE A 48 4.31 4.77 4.06
C ILE A 48 5.40 5.39 3.20
N LEU A 49 5.08 6.53 2.63
CA LEU A 49 6.03 7.34 1.88
C LEU A 49 6.58 8.41 2.81
N VAL A 50 7.88 8.44 3.01
CA VAL A 50 8.50 9.29 4.02
C VAL A 50 9.61 10.16 3.43
N CYS A 51 9.76 11.33 4.04
CA CYS A 51 10.87 12.22 3.77
C CYS A 51 11.94 12.03 4.87
N VAL A 52 13.12 11.63 4.45
CA VAL A 52 14.26 11.36 5.33
C VAL A 52 15.16 12.57 5.35
N PRO A 53 15.43 13.17 6.53
CA PRO A 53 16.31 14.33 6.64
C PRO A 53 17.71 14.06 6.10
N ALA A 54 18.35 15.09 5.57
CA ALA A 54 19.74 15.02 5.16
C ALA A 54 20.63 14.56 6.33
N GLY A 55 21.60 13.72 6.02
CA GLY A 55 22.51 13.17 7.02
C GLY A 55 22.04 11.88 7.70
N LYS A 56 20.80 11.46 7.46
CA LYS A 56 20.32 10.14 7.90
C LYS A 56 20.53 9.10 6.79
N LEU A 57 20.95 7.90 7.17
CA LEU A 57 21.19 6.81 6.23
C LEU A 57 19.96 5.91 6.11
N PHE A 58 19.62 5.52 4.89
CA PHE A 58 18.55 4.56 4.65
C PHE A 58 18.80 3.22 5.34
N SER A 59 20.06 2.78 5.35
CA SER A 59 20.45 1.54 6.02
C SER A 59 20.14 1.54 7.52
N ASP A 60 20.34 2.66 8.22
CA ASP A 60 20.03 2.77 9.64
C ASP A 60 18.52 2.67 9.89
N ILE A 61 17.73 3.34 9.05
CA ILE A 61 16.27 3.30 9.12
C ILE A 61 15.76 1.88 8.82
N GLN A 62 16.28 1.27 7.76
CA GLN A 62 15.91 -0.09 7.38
C GLN A 62 16.25 -1.10 8.48
N ASN A 63 17.43 -0.99 9.08
CA ASN A 63 17.86 -1.88 10.16
C ASN A 63 16.99 -1.72 11.41
N ALA A 64 16.64 -0.48 11.78
CA ALA A 64 15.78 -0.22 12.92
C ALA A 64 14.36 -0.77 12.69
N LEU A 65 13.80 -0.55 11.52
CA LEU A 65 12.47 -1.08 11.14
C LEU A 65 12.48 -2.61 11.10
N THR A 66 13.49 -3.21 10.48
CA THR A 66 13.62 -4.66 10.37
C THR A 66 13.67 -5.31 11.75
N LYS A 67 14.46 -4.75 12.65
CA LYS A 67 14.57 -5.24 14.03
C LYS A 67 13.23 -5.18 14.76
N THR A 68 12.59 -4.02 14.76
CA THR A 68 11.31 -3.81 15.45
C THR A 68 10.21 -4.70 14.88
N LEU A 69 10.11 -4.80 13.54
CA LEU A 69 9.06 -5.54 12.88
C LEU A 69 9.27 -7.05 12.93
N ASN A 70 10.51 -7.53 12.94
CA ASN A 70 10.78 -8.95 13.14
C ASN A 70 10.32 -9.43 14.51
N GLU A 71 10.39 -8.60 15.54
CA GLU A 71 9.92 -8.92 16.89
C GLU A 71 8.40 -9.21 16.93
N ILE A 72 7.65 -8.65 16.00
CA ILE A 72 6.21 -8.87 15.86
C ILE A 72 5.86 -9.68 14.59
N SER A 73 6.83 -10.39 14.02
CA SER A 73 6.66 -11.28 12.87
C SER A 73 6.13 -10.57 11.61
N MET A 74 6.48 -9.30 11.43
CA MET A 74 6.17 -8.52 10.23
C MET A 74 7.41 -8.39 9.36
N GLN A 75 7.19 -8.29 8.05
CA GLN A 75 8.25 -8.06 7.07
C GLN A 75 8.22 -6.60 6.61
N VAL A 76 9.39 -6.07 6.28
CA VAL A 76 9.53 -4.70 5.79
C VAL A 76 10.40 -4.67 4.54
N ARG A 77 10.00 -3.83 3.60
CA ARG A 77 10.75 -3.52 2.38
C ARG A 77 10.88 -2.02 2.26
N CYS A 78 12.10 -1.52 2.08
CA CYS A 78 12.38 -0.11 1.91
C CYS A 78 12.86 0.15 0.48
N ILE A 79 12.22 1.07 -0.21
CA ILE A 79 12.49 1.40 -1.61
C ILE A 79 12.80 2.89 -1.72
N PRO A 80 14.03 3.26 -2.12
CA PRO A 80 14.34 4.67 -2.39
C PRO A 80 13.50 5.20 -3.56
N VAL A 81 13.00 6.43 -3.41
CA VAL A 81 12.19 7.10 -4.43
C VAL A 81 12.94 8.35 -4.88
N SER A 82 13.12 8.53 -6.20
CA SER A 82 13.73 9.74 -6.73
C SER A 82 12.78 10.94 -6.61
N ARG A 83 13.33 12.14 -6.47
CA ARG A 83 12.52 13.35 -6.46
C ARG A 83 11.70 13.50 -7.72
N ASN A 84 12.29 13.21 -8.87
CA ASN A 84 11.59 13.29 -10.15
C ASN A 84 10.40 12.35 -10.20
N SER A 85 10.57 11.11 -9.74
CA SER A 85 9.48 10.14 -9.64
C SER A 85 8.37 10.62 -8.69
N TYR A 86 8.74 11.16 -7.54
CA TYR A 86 7.80 11.70 -6.58
C TYR A 86 7.03 12.91 -7.16
N ASP A 87 7.72 13.86 -7.76
CA ASP A 87 7.11 15.07 -8.33
C ASP A 87 6.14 14.70 -9.47
N ASN A 88 6.50 13.75 -10.32
CA ASN A 88 5.63 13.25 -11.36
C ASN A 88 4.38 12.57 -10.79
N TRP A 89 4.54 11.80 -9.74
CA TRP A 89 3.42 11.16 -9.05
C TRP A 89 2.47 12.18 -8.43
N VAL A 90 2.99 13.21 -7.76
CA VAL A 90 2.19 14.31 -7.20
C VAL A 90 1.45 15.06 -8.31
N ALA A 91 2.13 15.38 -9.41
CA ALA A 91 1.51 16.06 -10.55
C ALA A 91 0.34 15.27 -11.15
N ASN A 92 0.43 13.94 -11.13
CA ASN A 92 -0.61 13.07 -11.65
C ASN A 92 -1.82 12.93 -10.71
N GLN A 93 -1.72 13.31 -9.44
CA GLN A 93 -2.83 13.24 -8.49
C GLN A 93 -4.01 14.17 -8.85
N GLY A 94 -3.76 15.26 -9.59
CA GLY A 94 -4.78 16.20 -10.03
C GLY A 94 -5.51 15.81 -11.31
N LYS A 95 -5.18 14.69 -11.94
CA LYS A 95 -5.83 14.26 -13.19
C LYS A 95 -7.22 13.71 -12.94
N SER A 96 -8.07 13.76 -13.96
CA SER A 96 -9.42 13.18 -13.94
C SER A 96 -9.38 11.71 -13.56
N ARG A 97 -10.25 11.32 -12.65
CA ARG A 97 -10.43 9.95 -12.24
C ARG A 97 -11.70 9.37 -12.82
N HIS A 98 -11.65 8.11 -13.17
CA HIS A 98 -12.80 7.36 -13.64
C HIS A 98 -13.12 6.27 -12.62
N ILE A 99 -14.41 6.04 -12.37
CA ILE A 99 -14.87 4.98 -11.48
C ILE A 99 -15.60 3.96 -12.33
N ILE A 100 -15.15 2.70 -12.26
CA ILE A 100 -15.79 1.57 -12.91
C ILE A 100 -16.35 0.67 -11.83
N THR A 101 -17.63 0.36 -11.92
CA THR A 101 -18.30 -0.55 -10.99
C THR A 101 -18.68 -1.85 -11.71
N LEU A 102 -18.19 -2.97 -11.18
CA LEU A 102 -18.52 -4.29 -11.70
C LEU A 102 -19.56 -4.94 -10.79
N LEU A 103 -20.73 -5.29 -11.38
CA LEU A 103 -21.82 -5.95 -10.68
C LEU A 103 -22.06 -7.34 -11.29
N ALA A 104 -22.02 -8.36 -10.47
CA ALA A 104 -22.30 -9.73 -10.86
C ALA A 104 -22.73 -10.54 -9.64
N ARG A 105 -23.48 -11.61 -9.86
CA ARG A 105 -23.81 -12.56 -8.79
C ARG A 105 -22.56 -13.21 -8.24
N ARG A 106 -21.64 -13.52 -9.13
CA ARG A 106 -20.35 -14.12 -8.82
C ARG A 106 -19.30 -13.50 -9.72
N ILE A 107 -18.25 -12.95 -9.14
CA ILE A 107 -17.12 -12.38 -9.88
C ILE A 107 -16.06 -13.47 -10.03
N GLU A 108 -15.74 -13.80 -11.26
CA GLU A 108 -14.69 -14.73 -11.60
C GLU A 108 -13.44 -13.98 -12.08
N ALA A 109 -12.31 -14.65 -12.08
CA ALA A 109 -11.04 -14.04 -12.53
C ALA A 109 -11.14 -13.52 -13.99
N ARG A 110 -11.87 -14.22 -14.85
CA ARG A 110 -12.10 -13.79 -16.24
C ARG A 110 -12.86 -12.47 -16.35
N ASP A 111 -13.74 -12.16 -15.39
CA ASP A 111 -14.47 -10.91 -15.36
C ASP A 111 -13.52 -9.74 -15.05
N LEU A 112 -12.63 -9.93 -14.12
CA LEU A 112 -11.58 -8.96 -13.82
C LEU A 112 -10.63 -8.78 -14.99
N ALA A 113 -10.22 -9.87 -15.64
CA ALA A 113 -9.35 -9.81 -16.81
C ALA A 113 -9.99 -9.02 -17.95
N ALA A 114 -11.30 -9.22 -18.19
CA ALA A 114 -12.04 -8.51 -19.25
C ALA A 114 -12.11 -7.00 -18.97
N VAL A 115 -12.41 -6.60 -17.73
CA VAL A 115 -12.51 -5.19 -17.34
C VAL A 115 -11.14 -4.52 -17.41
N THR A 116 -10.11 -5.15 -16.88
CA THR A 116 -8.75 -4.59 -16.90
C THR A 116 -8.16 -4.55 -18.30
N ASP A 117 -8.51 -5.47 -19.19
CA ASP A 117 -8.12 -5.42 -20.59
C ASP A 117 -8.68 -4.15 -21.29
N VAL A 118 -9.93 -3.82 -21.01
CA VAL A 118 -10.54 -2.58 -21.54
C VAL A 118 -9.82 -1.34 -21.00
N THR A 119 -9.55 -1.27 -19.70
CA THR A 119 -8.82 -0.12 -19.13
C THR A 119 -7.43 0.02 -19.74
N LEU A 120 -6.74 -1.09 -19.98
CA LEU A 120 -5.43 -1.11 -20.62
C LEU A 120 -5.49 -0.55 -22.06
N LYS A 121 -6.49 -0.93 -22.85
CA LYS A 121 -6.68 -0.43 -24.22
C LYS A 121 -6.84 1.08 -24.30
N TYR A 122 -7.45 1.68 -23.26
CA TYR A 122 -7.60 3.13 -23.17
C TYR A 122 -6.44 3.83 -22.47
N GLY A 123 -5.36 3.11 -22.16
CA GLY A 123 -4.19 3.67 -21.48
C GLY A 123 -4.45 4.12 -20.04
N LEU A 124 -5.48 3.56 -19.40
CA LEU A 124 -5.83 3.89 -18.03
C LEU A 124 -5.07 3.01 -17.05
N ASN A 125 -4.56 3.63 -16.00
CA ASN A 125 -3.95 2.92 -14.87
C ASN A 125 -4.98 2.72 -13.77
N ILE A 126 -4.93 1.58 -13.10
CA ILE A 126 -5.79 1.27 -11.98
C ILE A 126 -5.08 1.66 -10.69
N ASP A 127 -5.62 2.65 -9.98
CA ASP A 127 -5.03 3.13 -8.73
C ASP A 127 -5.54 2.34 -7.52
N LYS A 128 -6.81 1.96 -7.54
CA LYS A 128 -7.46 1.34 -6.39
C LYS A 128 -8.59 0.41 -6.83
N ILE A 129 -8.68 -0.72 -6.16
CA ILE A 129 -9.80 -1.67 -6.32
C ILE A 129 -10.36 -1.95 -4.94
N ILE A 130 -11.68 -1.79 -4.77
CA ILE A 130 -12.35 -2.07 -3.52
C ILE A 130 -13.58 -2.95 -3.73
N ARG A 131 -13.90 -3.72 -2.72
CA ARG A 131 -15.15 -4.48 -2.69
C ARG A 131 -16.25 -3.61 -2.07
N LEU A 132 -17.39 -3.52 -2.74
CA LEU A 132 -18.54 -2.72 -2.28
C LEU A 132 -19.55 -3.56 -1.48
N SER A 133 -19.70 -4.84 -1.80
CA SER A 133 -20.63 -5.73 -1.11
C SER A 133 -20.01 -6.37 0.15
N GLY A 134 -20.87 -6.77 1.08
CA GLY A 134 -20.44 -7.54 2.25
C GLY A 134 -19.88 -8.91 1.87
N ARG A 135 -19.04 -9.46 2.73
CA ARG A 135 -18.50 -10.81 2.56
C ARG A 135 -19.48 -11.83 3.12
N VAL A 136 -19.62 -12.97 2.43
CA VAL A 136 -20.47 -14.07 2.86
C VAL A 136 -19.66 -15.28 3.30
N ASN A 137 -20.20 -16.08 4.20
CA ASN A 137 -19.57 -17.32 4.62
C ASN A 137 -19.41 -18.28 3.45
N PHE A 138 -18.38 -19.09 3.49
CA PHE A 138 -18.08 -20.03 2.42
C PHE A 138 -19.23 -21.01 2.16
N SER A 139 -19.91 -21.47 3.22
CA SER A 139 -21.09 -22.35 3.12
C SER A 139 -22.28 -21.73 2.39
N LYS A 140 -22.43 -20.39 2.44
CA LYS A 140 -23.51 -19.66 1.74
C LYS A 140 -23.15 -19.30 0.31
N ARG A 141 -21.91 -19.46 -0.09
CA ARG A 141 -21.43 -19.05 -1.42
C ARG A 141 -21.99 -19.93 -2.53
N ASN A 142 -22.33 -21.17 -2.23
CA ASN A 142 -22.88 -22.11 -3.20
C ASN A 142 -24.37 -21.89 -3.46
N ASP A 143 -25.04 -21.07 -2.66
CA ASP A 143 -26.47 -20.74 -2.80
C ASP A 143 -26.70 -19.49 -3.68
N LEU A 144 -25.63 -18.89 -4.17
CA LEU A 144 -25.62 -17.75 -5.07
C LEU A 144 -25.36 -18.22 -6.51
#